data_c17538464a25835f3baab69150306596
#
_entry.id   c17538464a25835f3baab69150306596
#
_cell.length_a   1.000
_cell.length_b   1.000
_cell.length_c   1.000
_cell.angle_alpha   90.00
_cell.angle_beta   90.00
_cell.angle_gamma   90.00
#
_symmetry.space_group_name_H-M   'P 1'
#
loop_
_entity.id
_entity.type
_entity.pdbx_description
1 polymer ?
#
loop_
_entity_poly.entity_id
_entity_poly.type
_entity_poly.pdbx_seq_one_letter_code
_entity_poly.pdbx_strand_id
1 'polypeptide(L)'
;CVDTTDECKVALKFACMRAKNSGGSVLLLYVIEPKELQHFAGIEKIMVKEAKEEAKNVLAELAESAMKDFNLKVQTITSNGKKYNQIVDLINKDKSISILVLGEAPDGMGSNDLINKFTAGLTRSINIPLTIVPGNLSIEDLEKIT
;
A
#
# COMPACT_ATOMS: atom_id res chain seq x y z
N CYS A 1 0.86 1.86 0.63
CA CYS A 1 0.48 1.51 -0.73
C CYS A 1 0.15 0.02 -0.78
N VAL A 2 -0.95 -0.35 -1.41
CA VAL A 2 -1.44 -1.73 -1.43
C VAL A 2 -1.50 -2.28 -2.87
N ASP A 3 -1.41 -3.59 -2.97
CA ASP A 3 -1.54 -4.38 -4.18
C ASP A 3 -2.10 -5.78 -3.86
N THR A 4 -1.94 -6.74 -4.76
CA THR A 4 -2.44 -8.12 -4.59
C THR A 4 -1.45 -9.07 -3.92
N THR A 5 -0.28 -8.60 -3.50
CA THR A 5 0.80 -9.44 -2.96
C THR A 5 0.55 -9.88 -1.51
N ASP A 6 1.17 -10.98 -1.11
CA ASP A 6 1.05 -11.51 0.25
C ASP A 6 1.78 -10.61 1.28
N GLU A 7 2.93 -10.04 0.92
CA GLU A 7 3.63 -9.08 1.76
C GLU A 7 2.81 -7.81 2.03
N CYS A 8 1.98 -7.41 1.08
CA CYS A 8 1.02 -6.31 1.28
C CYS A 8 0.02 -6.64 2.39
N LYS A 9 -0.49 -7.88 2.42
CA LYS A 9 -1.44 -8.32 3.46
C LYS A 9 -0.80 -8.35 4.85
N VAL A 10 0.46 -8.77 4.95
CA VAL A 10 1.23 -8.74 6.21
C VAL A 10 1.45 -7.30 6.68
N ALA A 11 1.84 -6.42 5.76
CA ALA A 11 2.02 -4.99 6.06
C ALA A 11 0.71 -4.32 6.50
N LEU A 12 -0.42 -4.69 5.92
CA LEU A 12 -1.74 -4.20 6.33
C LEU A 12 -2.07 -4.62 7.76
N LYS A 13 -1.83 -5.88 8.13
CA LYS A 13 -2.05 -6.37 9.50
C LYS A 13 -1.22 -5.58 10.50
N PHE A 14 0.07 -5.38 10.22
CA PHE A 14 0.94 -4.53 11.03
C PHE A 14 0.36 -3.12 11.20
N ALA A 15 -0.01 -2.47 10.09
CA ALA A 15 -0.56 -1.12 10.12
C ALA A 15 -1.86 -1.03 10.95
N CYS A 16 -2.73 -2.02 10.81
CA CYS A 16 -3.99 -2.08 11.57
C CYS A 16 -3.75 -2.28 13.07
N MET A 17 -2.86 -3.20 13.45
CA MET A 17 -2.50 -3.44 14.86
C MET A 17 -1.89 -2.19 15.48
N ARG A 18 -0.97 -1.54 14.77
CA ARG A 18 -0.34 -0.31 15.24
C ARG A 18 -1.34 0.84 15.38
N ALA A 19 -2.22 1.03 14.40
CA ALA A 19 -3.26 2.05 14.47
C ALA A 19 -4.20 1.81 15.65
N LYS A 20 -4.61 0.56 15.86
CA LYS A 20 -5.45 0.19 17.00
C LYS A 20 -4.79 0.52 18.35
N ASN A 21 -3.50 0.19 18.48
CA ASN A 21 -2.76 0.42 19.73
C ASN A 21 -2.46 1.90 20.00
N SER A 22 -2.35 2.72 18.94
CA SER A 22 -2.03 4.15 19.05
C SER A 22 -3.25 5.08 18.96
N GLY A 23 -4.45 4.54 18.73
CA GLY A 23 -5.64 5.33 18.46
C GLY A 23 -5.63 6.04 17.10
N GLY A 24 -4.79 5.56 16.18
CA GLY A 24 -4.67 6.10 14.83
C GLY A 24 -5.67 5.51 13.84
N SER A 25 -5.47 5.82 12.57
CA SER A 25 -6.25 5.30 11.44
C SER A 25 -5.34 4.79 10.33
N VAL A 26 -5.90 4.03 9.40
CA VAL A 26 -5.17 3.48 8.25
C VAL A 26 -5.77 4.00 6.96
N LEU A 27 -4.91 4.45 6.05
CA LEU A 27 -5.24 4.84 4.69
C LEU A 27 -4.61 3.85 3.71
N LEU A 28 -5.42 3.24 2.87
CA LEU A 28 -4.99 2.34 1.78
C LEU A 28 -4.92 3.12 0.48
N LEU A 29 -3.77 3.13 -0.16
CA LEU A 29 -3.56 3.71 -1.48
C LEU A 29 -3.31 2.59 -2.51
N TYR A 30 -4.17 2.48 -3.51
CA TYR A 30 -3.93 1.67 -4.70
C TYR A 30 -3.54 2.57 -5.87
N VAL A 31 -2.41 2.29 -6.50
CA VAL A 31 -1.93 3.06 -7.66
C VAL A 31 -2.02 2.21 -8.93
N ILE A 32 -2.79 2.69 -9.90
CA ILE A 32 -2.87 2.11 -11.23
C ILE A 32 -1.72 2.70 -12.05
N GLU A 33 -0.75 1.87 -12.43
CA GLU A 33 0.42 2.33 -13.19
C GLU A 33 0.13 2.44 -14.70
N PRO A 34 0.81 3.34 -15.44
CA PRO A 34 0.60 3.53 -16.87
C PRO A 34 0.81 2.27 -17.72
N LYS A 35 1.64 1.33 -17.25
CA LYS A 35 1.86 0.03 -17.93
C LYS A 35 0.60 -0.82 -18.01
N GLU A 36 -0.29 -0.68 -17.05
CA GLU A 36 -1.59 -1.34 -17.02
C GLU A 36 -2.60 -0.66 -17.97
N LEU A 37 -2.30 0.57 -18.38
CA LEU A 37 -3.12 1.38 -19.27
C LEU A 37 -2.58 1.46 -20.71
N GLN A 38 -1.36 0.95 -20.97
CA GLN A 38 -0.71 1.00 -22.29
C GLN A 38 -1.11 -0.18 -23.14
N HIS A 39 -2.20 -0.07 -23.88
CA HIS A 39 -2.49 -0.95 -25.01
C HIS A 39 -3.30 -0.25 -26.11
N PHE A 40 -3.28 -0.82 -27.33
CA PHE A 40 -3.88 -0.37 -28.59
C PHE A 40 -5.17 0.46 -28.46
N ALA A 41 -5.30 1.49 -29.27
CA ALA A 41 -6.29 2.58 -29.22
C ALA A 41 -7.79 2.19 -29.18
N GLY A 42 -8.17 0.93 -29.37
CA GLY A 42 -9.56 0.45 -29.24
C GLY A 42 -9.81 -0.36 -27.97
N ILE A 43 -8.75 -0.82 -27.31
CA ILE A 43 -8.77 -1.71 -26.12
C ILE A 43 -8.52 -0.90 -24.86
N GLU A 44 -7.96 0.31 -25.00
CA GLU A 44 -7.54 1.18 -23.91
C GLU A 44 -8.68 1.52 -22.92
N LYS A 45 -9.90 1.81 -23.41
CA LYS A 45 -11.07 2.11 -22.57
C LYS A 45 -11.52 0.91 -21.73
N ILE A 46 -11.46 -0.30 -22.27
CA ILE A 46 -11.85 -1.54 -21.60
C ILE A 46 -10.83 -1.86 -20.51
N MET A 47 -9.54 -1.72 -20.81
CA MET A 47 -8.46 -1.99 -19.85
C MET A 47 -8.42 -0.98 -18.71
N VAL A 48 -8.69 0.30 -18.98
CA VAL A 48 -8.84 1.32 -17.93
C VAL A 48 -10.00 0.98 -17.00
N LYS A 49 -11.12 0.52 -17.55
CA LYS A 49 -12.28 0.09 -16.75
C LYS A 49 -11.95 -1.13 -15.91
N GLU A 50 -11.28 -2.14 -16.48
CA GLU A 50 -10.85 -3.34 -15.77
C GLU A 50 -9.84 -3.03 -14.67
N ALA A 51 -8.85 -2.17 -14.93
CA ALA A 51 -7.87 -1.74 -13.93
C ALA A 51 -8.53 -1.01 -12.76
N LYS A 52 -9.53 -0.16 -13.03
CA LYS A 52 -10.30 0.52 -11.98
C LYS A 52 -11.17 -0.44 -11.16
N GLU A 53 -11.79 -1.42 -11.81
CA GLU A 53 -12.56 -2.47 -11.12
C GLU A 53 -11.66 -3.34 -10.25
N GLU A 54 -10.50 -3.74 -10.74
CA GLU A 54 -9.51 -4.48 -9.96
C GLU A 54 -9.07 -3.69 -8.72
N ALA A 55 -8.70 -2.43 -8.89
CA ALA A 55 -8.34 -1.54 -7.78
C ALA A 55 -9.44 -1.45 -6.72
N LYS A 56 -10.68 -1.28 -7.16
CA LYS A 56 -11.85 -1.23 -6.29
C LYS A 56 -12.06 -2.53 -5.53
N ASN A 57 -11.92 -3.67 -6.20
CA ASN A 57 -12.10 -5.00 -5.61
C ASN A 57 -10.99 -5.29 -4.58
N VAL A 58 -9.74 -5.00 -4.90
CA VAL A 58 -8.61 -5.17 -3.99
C VAL A 58 -8.77 -4.30 -2.73
N LEU A 59 -9.11 -3.03 -2.91
CA LEU A 59 -9.34 -2.13 -1.77
C LEU A 59 -10.52 -2.57 -0.90
N ALA A 60 -11.61 -3.06 -1.51
CA ALA A 60 -12.76 -3.57 -0.77
C ALA A 60 -12.42 -4.82 0.03
N GLU A 61 -11.67 -5.77 -0.55
CA GLU A 61 -11.22 -7.00 0.13
C GLU A 61 -10.32 -6.66 1.32
N LEU A 62 -9.35 -5.78 1.12
CA LEU A 62 -8.44 -5.37 2.19
C LEU A 62 -9.14 -4.59 3.30
N ALA A 63 -10.10 -3.74 2.95
CA ALA A 63 -10.91 -3.00 3.93
C ALA A 63 -11.82 -3.93 4.73
N GLU A 64 -12.40 -4.93 4.09
CA GLU A 64 -13.20 -5.95 4.77
C GLU A 64 -12.35 -6.79 5.74
N SER A 65 -11.16 -7.21 5.32
CA SER A 65 -10.21 -7.91 6.19
C SER A 65 -9.83 -7.05 7.42
N ALA A 66 -9.55 -5.78 7.24
CA ALA A 66 -9.24 -4.87 8.35
C ALA A 66 -10.41 -4.73 9.33
N MET A 67 -11.63 -4.65 8.83
CA MET A 67 -12.82 -4.59 9.67
C MET A 67 -13.06 -5.90 10.42
N LYS A 68 -12.95 -7.04 9.73
CA LYS A 68 -13.17 -8.37 10.30
C LYS A 68 -12.15 -8.73 11.37
N ASP A 69 -10.85 -8.53 11.06
CA ASP A 69 -9.77 -9.01 11.92
C ASP A 69 -9.42 -8.03 13.05
N PHE A 70 -9.61 -6.73 12.83
CA PHE A 70 -9.17 -5.68 13.78
C PHE A 70 -10.28 -4.75 14.25
N ASN A 71 -11.49 -4.88 13.71
CA ASN A 71 -12.60 -3.95 13.92
C ASN A 71 -12.20 -2.49 13.61
N LEU A 72 -11.43 -2.32 12.51
CA LEU A 72 -10.89 -1.04 12.10
C LEU A 72 -11.43 -0.65 10.72
N LYS A 73 -12.13 0.49 10.66
CA LYS A 73 -12.54 1.08 9.39
C LYS A 73 -11.36 1.83 8.77
N VAL A 74 -10.95 1.39 7.58
CA VAL A 74 -9.86 2.02 6.83
C VAL A 74 -10.41 2.98 5.77
N GLN A 75 -9.61 4.00 5.43
CA GLN A 75 -9.87 4.87 4.29
C GLN A 75 -9.21 4.28 3.04
N THR A 76 -9.77 4.52 1.87
CA THR A 76 -9.25 4.00 0.60
C THR A 76 -9.14 5.10 -0.44
N ILE A 77 -8.03 5.13 -1.17
CA ILE A 77 -7.78 6.04 -2.30
C ILE A 77 -7.23 5.22 -3.47
N THR A 78 -7.72 5.52 -4.66
CA THR A 78 -7.14 5.06 -5.93
C THR A 78 -6.55 6.24 -6.67
N SER A 79 -5.34 6.09 -7.21
CA SER A 79 -4.70 7.08 -8.06
C SER A 79 -4.04 6.45 -9.28
N ASN A 80 -3.74 7.26 -10.29
CA ASN A 80 -3.09 6.83 -11.53
C ASN A 80 -1.72 7.46 -11.66
N GLY A 81 -0.72 6.69 -12.02
CA GLY A 81 0.64 7.17 -12.24
C GLY A 81 1.70 6.21 -11.72
N LYS A 82 2.91 6.69 -11.55
CA LYS A 82 3.99 5.91 -10.96
C LYS A 82 3.80 5.82 -9.45
N LYS A 83 3.84 4.63 -8.88
CA LYS A 83 3.62 4.37 -7.44
C LYS A 83 4.41 5.32 -6.55
N TYR A 84 5.70 5.44 -6.77
CA TYR A 84 6.57 6.34 -5.99
C TYR A 84 6.06 7.78 -5.97
N ASN A 85 5.75 8.35 -7.15
CA ASN A 85 5.30 9.73 -7.26
C ASN A 85 3.95 9.94 -6.57
N GLN A 86 3.01 9.02 -6.74
CA GLN A 86 1.68 9.10 -6.13
C GLN A 86 1.73 9.03 -4.61
N ILE A 87 2.63 8.22 -4.05
CA ILE A 87 2.86 8.14 -2.61
C ILE A 87 3.44 9.46 -2.08
N VAL A 88 4.48 9.99 -2.74
CA VAL A 88 5.11 11.25 -2.36
C VAL A 88 4.11 12.40 -2.41
N ASP A 89 3.35 12.50 -3.49
CA ASP A 89 2.33 13.55 -3.67
C ASP A 89 1.26 13.49 -2.59
N LEU A 90 0.76 12.29 -2.29
CA LEU A 90 -0.25 12.10 -1.25
C LEU A 90 0.26 12.50 0.14
N ILE A 91 1.46 12.06 0.52
CA ILE A 91 2.07 12.39 1.81
C ILE A 91 2.33 13.89 1.93
N ASN A 92 2.77 14.53 0.84
CA ASN A 92 3.03 15.97 0.85
C ASN A 92 1.74 16.79 0.92
N LYS A 93 0.65 16.28 0.37
CA LYS A 93 -0.66 16.93 0.33
C LYS A 93 -1.45 16.71 1.63
N ASP A 94 -1.41 15.51 2.19
CA ASP A 94 -2.14 15.16 3.41
C ASP A 94 -1.18 15.06 4.61
N LYS A 95 -1.14 16.12 5.42
CA LYS A 95 -0.27 16.24 6.60
C LYS A 95 -0.73 15.40 7.80
N SER A 96 -1.88 14.76 7.73
CA SER A 96 -2.33 13.81 8.75
C SER A 96 -1.64 12.45 8.64
N ILE A 97 -1.03 12.15 7.50
CA ILE A 97 -0.24 10.93 7.30
C ILE A 97 1.08 11.04 8.07
N SER A 98 1.27 10.18 9.04
CA SER A 98 2.42 10.22 9.96
C SER A 98 3.44 9.10 9.75
N ILE A 99 3.08 8.02 9.06
CA ILE A 99 3.95 6.88 8.79
C ILE A 99 3.60 6.30 7.42
N LEU A 100 4.61 5.96 6.62
CA LEU A 100 4.47 5.13 5.43
C LEU A 100 4.82 3.69 5.77
N VAL A 101 3.91 2.75 5.50
CA VAL A 101 4.13 1.31 5.72
C VAL A 101 4.18 0.60 4.37
N LEU A 102 5.24 -0.15 4.13
CA LEU A 102 5.43 -0.97 2.93
C LEU A 102 5.75 -2.41 3.32
N GLY A 103 5.21 -3.37 2.56
CA GLY A 103 5.57 -4.78 2.68
C GLY A 103 6.82 -5.09 1.87
N GLU A 104 7.72 -5.88 2.45
CA GLU A 104 8.91 -6.39 1.79
C GLU A 104 8.67 -7.81 1.28
N ALA A 105 8.85 -8.01 -0.03
CA ALA A 105 8.82 -9.34 -0.61
C ALA A 105 9.99 -10.18 -0.08
N PRO A 106 9.75 -11.42 0.38
CA PRO A 106 10.83 -12.34 0.75
C PRO A 106 11.77 -12.59 -0.43
N ASP A 107 13.02 -12.93 -0.13
CA ASP A 107 14.04 -13.19 -1.14
C ASP A 107 13.57 -14.16 -2.23
N GLY A 108 13.70 -13.73 -3.50
CA GLY A 108 13.32 -14.52 -4.67
C GLY A 108 11.81 -14.64 -4.94
N MET A 109 10.95 -13.98 -4.14
CA MET A 109 9.50 -14.12 -4.24
C MET A 109 8.76 -12.86 -4.73
N GLY A 110 9.46 -11.81 -5.09
CA GLY A 110 8.81 -10.57 -5.56
C GLY A 110 9.79 -9.45 -5.82
N SER A 111 9.26 -8.23 -5.99
CA SER A 111 10.04 -7.03 -6.25
C SER A 111 9.96 -6.07 -5.08
N ASN A 112 11.13 -5.57 -4.65
CA ASN A 112 11.27 -4.52 -3.65
C ASN A 112 11.64 -3.16 -4.28
N ASP A 113 11.32 -2.96 -5.56
CA ASP A 113 11.68 -1.75 -6.31
C ASP A 113 11.21 -0.46 -5.64
N LEU A 114 10.00 -0.47 -5.09
CA LEU A 114 9.43 0.69 -4.39
C LEU A 114 10.21 1.00 -3.10
N ILE A 115 10.53 -0.02 -2.32
CA ILE A 115 11.35 0.10 -1.12
C ILE A 115 12.73 0.64 -1.48
N ASN A 116 13.36 0.08 -2.52
CA ASN A 116 14.66 0.54 -3.00
C ASN A 116 14.65 2.02 -3.40
N LYS A 117 13.59 2.49 -4.05
CA LYS A 117 13.45 3.91 -4.41
C LYS A 117 13.38 4.83 -3.19
N PHE A 118 12.70 4.41 -2.13
CA PHE A 118 12.61 5.21 -0.90
C PHE A 118 13.89 5.15 -0.05
N THR A 119 14.58 4.02 -0.04
CA THR A 119 15.77 3.80 0.80
C THR A 119 17.08 4.21 0.13
N ALA A 120 17.18 4.11 -1.19
CA ALA A 120 18.35 4.60 -1.96
C ALA A 120 18.38 6.12 -2.09
N GLY A 121 17.39 6.82 -1.56
CA GLY A 121 17.15 8.23 -1.81
C GLY A 121 18.24 9.16 -1.33
N LEU A 122 18.93 9.74 -2.29
CA LEU A 122 19.76 10.94 -2.13
C LEU A 122 18.90 12.18 -1.85
N THR A 123 17.59 12.09 -1.99
CA THR A 123 16.63 13.17 -1.78
C THR A 123 15.55 12.72 -0.81
N ARG A 124 15.38 13.45 0.28
CA ARG A 124 14.27 13.27 1.21
C ARG A 124 12.97 13.68 0.53
N SER A 125 12.34 12.72 -0.16
CA SER A 125 11.07 12.95 -0.85
C SER A 125 9.87 12.99 0.09
N ILE A 126 10.00 12.39 1.27
CA ILE A 126 8.98 12.39 2.33
C ILE A 126 9.61 12.78 3.67
N ASN A 127 8.84 13.50 4.50
CA ASN A 127 9.24 13.94 5.84
C ASN A 127 8.55 13.15 6.96
N ILE A 128 8.26 11.88 6.71
CA ILE A 128 7.66 10.97 7.69
C ILE A 128 8.46 9.67 7.75
N PRO A 129 8.39 8.91 8.85
CA PRO A 129 9.01 7.61 8.96
C PRO A 129 8.52 6.63 7.90
N LEU A 130 9.43 5.81 7.39
CA LEU A 130 9.15 4.64 6.57
C LEU A 130 9.30 3.38 7.42
N THR A 131 8.25 2.57 7.48
CA THR A 131 8.28 1.25 8.10
C THR A 131 8.23 0.18 7.03
N ILE A 132 9.23 -0.68 7.00
CA ILE A 132 9.31 -1.84 6.10
C ILE A 132 8.95 -3.09 6.90
N VAL A 133 7.92 -3.80 6.45
CA VAL A 133 7.41 -4.99 7.13
C VAL A 133 7.78 -6.23 6.31
N PRO A 134 8.64 -7.13 6.81
CA PRO A 134 8.95 -8.38 6.15
C PRO A 134 7.69 -9.21 5.89
N GLY A 135 7.51 -9.65 4.64
CA GLY A 135 6.31 -10.35 4.20
C GLY A 135 6.15 -11.79 4.75
N ASN A 136 7.16 -12.30 5.43
CA ASN A 136 7.17 -13.63 6.05
C ASN A 136 6.87 -13.64 7.57
N LEU A 137 6.52 -12.47 8.13
CA LEU A 137 6.16 -12.40 9.55
C LEU A 137 4.82 -13.08 9.83
N SER A 138 4.77 -13.88 10.90
CA SER A 138 3.54 -14.46 11.41
C SER A 138 2.71 -13.42 12.18
N ILE A 139 1.44 -13.75 12.44
CA ILE A 139 0.58 -12.91 13.29
C ILE A 139 1.18 -12.76 14.69
N GLU A 140 1.70 -13.84 15.25
CA GLU A 140 2.35 -13.83 16.58
C GLU A 140 3.59 -12.90 16.62
N ASP A 141 4.38 -12.87 15.54
CA ASP A 141 5.50 -11.94 15.42
C ASP A 141 5.02 -10.48 15.35
N LEU A 142 3.97 -10.24 14.58
CA LEU A 142 3.37 -8.91 14.48
C LEU A 142 2.83 -8.41 15.82
N GLU A 143 2.17 -9.28 16.60
CA GLU A 143 1.67 -8.94 17.94
C GLU A 143 2.78 -8.54 18.90
N LYS A 144 3.94 -9.20 18.83
CA LYS A 144 5.09 -8.89 19.69
C LYS A 144 5.72 -7.52 19.41
N ILE A 145 5.65 -7.06 18.15
CA ILE A 145 6.32 -5.82 17.73
C ILE A 145 5.37 -4.62 17.62
N THR A 146 4.10 -4.83 17.74
CA THR A 146 3.08 -3.77 17.77
C THR A 146 2.51 -3.54 19.17
#